data_7b281d51111774f0e9cad7479641bd2d
#
_entry.id   7b281d51111774f0e9cad7479641bd2d
#
_cell.length_a   1.000
_cell.length_b   1.000
_cell.length_c   1.000
_cell.angle_alpha   90.00
_cell.angle_beta   90.00
_cell.angle_gamma   90.00
#
_symmetry.space_group_name_H-M   'P 1'
#
loop_
_entity.id
_entity.type
_entity.pdbx_description
1 polymer ?
#
loop_
_entity_poly.entity_id
_entity_poly.type
_entity_poly.pdbx_seq_one_letter_code
_entity_poly.pdbx_strand_id
1 'polypeptide(L)'
;MSGLALEVAVNRWLKPQFEAESGQRLEVDWRPTTAIMKTVADGGRADVAIVISDAMDKLVADGIVLGESRAVLADSVLGVGVRQGAPRPDVSTVDAFKQAMLGARAVAYSKAGASGIYFSNLIQRLGIADAVNAKAVVIPMGFTAEKIISGEADLAIQQVSELMTVPGIDVAGSFPTEIQVTSRFDAAIFTDAANKDGAAALLRLLTSPAAEKAYAGGGLTSRL
;
A
#
# COMPACT_ATOMS: atom_id res chain seq x y z
N MET A 1 -13.39 -0.02 4.62
CA MET A 1 -12.43 0.85 3.89
C MET A 1 -11.03 0.37 4.15
N SER A 2 -10.17 0.27 3.13
CA SER A 2 -8.81 -0.25 3.29
C SER A 2 -7.80 0.48 2.43
N GLY A 3 -6.58 0.64 2.97
CA GLY A 3 -5.41 1.08 2.21
C GLY A 3 -5.07 0.08 1.09
N LEU A 4 -4.60 0.62 -0.05
CA LEU A 4 -4.30 -0.15 -1.26
C LEU A 4 -3.26 -1.27 -1.03
N ALA A 5 -2.36 -1.09 -0.07
CA ALA A 5 -1.28 -2.05 0.21
C ALA A 5 -1.78 -3.47 0.58
N LEU A 6 -3.00 -3.59 1.12
CA LEU A 6 -3.58 -4.87 1.54
C LEU A 6 -4.32 -5.59 0.39
N GLU A 7 -4.48 -4.94 -0.77
CA GLU A 7 -5.39 -5.40 -1.81
C GLU A 7 -5.09 -6.81 -2.31
N VAL A 8 -3.83 -7.13 -2.60
CA VAL A 8 -3.43 -8.48 -3.06
C VAL A 8 -3.74 -9.52 -1.99
N ALA A 9 -3.33 -9.28 -0.73
CA ALA A 9 -3.52 -10.21 0.37
C ALA A 9 -5.01 -10.47 0.63
N VAL A 10 -5.81 -9.40 0.63
CA VAL A 10 -7.24 -9.50 0.90
C VAL A 10 -7.98 -10.15 -0.26
N ASN A 11 -7.85 -9.63 -1.48
CA ASN A 11 -8.65 -10.11 -2.61
C ASN A 11 -8.31 -11.54 -3.01
N ARG A 12 -7.03 -11.94 -2.91
CA ARG A 12 -6.59 -13.26 -3.36
C ARG A 12 -6.84 -14.36 -2.35
N TRP A 13 -6.76 -14.07 -1.05
CA TRP A 13 -6.82 -15.10 -0.01
C TRP A 13 -7.86 -14.83 1.08
N LEU A 14 -7.85 -13.62 1.69
CA LEU A 14 -8.64 -13.39 2.90
C LEU A 14 -10.12 -13.17 2.62
N LYS A 15 -10.48 -12.48 1.54
CA LYS A 15 -11.87 -12.26 1.15
C LYS A 15 -12.59 -13.57 0.82
N PRO A 16 -12.06 -14.46 -0.06
CA PRO A 16 -12.69 -15.74 -0.31
C PRO A 16 -12.86 -16.59 0.96
N GLN A 17 -11.86 -16.59 1.85
CA GLN A 17 -11.94 -17.32 3.12
C GLN A 17 -13.00 -16.72 4.03
N PHE A 18 -13.03 -15.40 4.21
CA PHE A 18 -14.05 -14.72 5.02
C PHE A 18 -15.47 -15.06 4.55
N GLU A 19 -15.71 -14.94 3.24
CA GLU A 19 -17.03 -15.19 2.65
C GLU A 19 -17.46 -16.66 2.80
N ALA A 20 -16.51 -17.59 2.66
CA ALA A 20 -16.79 -19.02 2.85
C ALA A 20 -17.08 -19.39 4.32
N GLU A 21 -16.35 -18.82 5.27
CA GLU A 21 -16.46 -19.13 6.70
C GLU A 21 -17.65 -18.42 7.36
N SER A 22 -17.92 -17.17 6.97
CA SER A 22 -18.97 -16.35 7.61
C SER A 22 -20.32 -16.40 6.90
N GLY A 23 -20.35 -16.81 5.64
CA GLY A 23 -21.52 -16.69 4.77
C GLY A 23 -21.88 -15.24 4.41
N GLN A 24 -21.03 -14.27 4.78
CA GLN A 24 -21.26 -12.86 4.53
C GLN A 24 -20.40 -12.38 3.37
N ARG A 25 -20.91 -11.46 2.56
CA ARG A 25 -20.15 -10.81 1.49
C ARG A 25 -19.26 -9.72 2.06
N LEU A 26 -17.99 -9.68 1.64
CA LEU A 26 -17.03 -8.63 1.98
C LEU A 26 -16.90 -7.63 0.82
N GLU A 27 -17.35 -6.42 1.04
CA GLU A 27 -17.13 -5.30 0.12
C GLU A 27 -16.01 -4.40 0.66
N VAL A 28 -15.01 -4.13 -0.17
CA VAL A 28 -13.86 -3.32 0.23
C VAL A 28 -13.77 -2.08 -0.65
N ASP A 29 -13.77 -0.92 -0.01
CA ASP A 29 -13.51 0.37 -0.65
C ASP A 29 -11.99 0.64 -0.56
N TRP A 30 -11.29 0.44 -1.69
CA TRP A 30 -9.85 0.57 -1.80
C TRP A 30 -9.44 2.00 -2.09
N ARG A 31 -8.68 2.62 -1.18
CA ARG A 31 -8.20 4.00 -1.32
C ARG A 31 -6.84 4.19 -0.64
N PRO A 32 -6.04 5.19 -1.06
CA PRO A 32 -4.93 5.66 -0.24
C PRO A 32 -5.43 6.12 1.13
N THR A 33 -4.64 5.91 2.19
CA THR A 33 -5.00 6.31 3.57
C THR A 33 -5.44 7.78 3.65
N THR A 34 -4.79 8.68 2.91
CA THR A 34 -5.17 10.11 2.87
C THR A 34 -6.59 10.33 2.37
N ALA A 35 -7.03 9.56 1.36
CA ALA A 35 -8.39 9.62 0.84
C ALA A 35 -9.41 8.99 1.81
N ILE A 36 -9.03 7.89 2.50
CA ILE A 36 -9.86 7.31 3.56
C ILE A 36 -10.08 8.34 4.67
N MET A 37 -9.02 8.98 5.16
CA MET A 37 -9.11 10.00 6.22
C MET A 37 -10.02 11.17 5.83
N LYS A 38 -9.92 11.62 4.56
CA LYS A 38 -10.83 12.63 4.04
C LYS A 38 -12.28 12.14 4.02
N THR A 39 -12.53 10.94 3.50
CA THR A 39 -13.88 10.34 3.48
C THR A 39 -14.48 10.26 4.89
N VAL A 40 -13.69 9.84 5.88
CA VAL A 40 -14.12 9.75 7.28
C VAL A 40 -14.40 11.13 7.86
N ALA A 41 -13.58 12.13 7.57
CA ALA A 41 -13.79 13.52 8.01
C ALA A 41 -15.08 14.12 7.40
N ASP A 42 -15.44 13.74 6.18
CA ASP A 42 -16.67 14.11 5.49
C ASP A 42 -17.90 13.29 5.97
N GLY A 43 -17.75 12.46 7.02
CA GLY A 43 -18.83 11.66 7.62
C GLY A 43 -18.99 10.24 7.05
N GLY A 44 -18.12 9.81 6.13
CA GLY A 44 -18.14 8.44 5.60
C GLY A 44 -17.78 7.41 6.69
N ARG A 45 -18.47 6.27 6.66
CA ARG A 45 -18.31 5.17 7.64
C ARG A 45 -18.24 3.82 6.91
N ALA A 46 -17.76 2.82 7.65
CA ALA A 46 -17.72 1.41 7.26
C ALA A 46 -17.76 0.54 8.53
N ASP A 47 -17.67 -0.77 8.39
CA ASP A 47 -17.57 -1.64 9.56
C ASP A 47 -16.14 -1.72 10.09
N VAL A 48 -15.13 -1.76 9.19
CA VAL A 48 -13.70 -1.84 9.54
C VAL A 48 -12.90 -0.80 8.74
N ALA A 49 -11.97 -0.14 9.42
CA ALA A 49 -10.92 0.67 8.80
C ALA A 49 -9.59 -0.08 8.80
N ILE A 50 -8.86 -0.06 7.68
CA ILE A 50 -7.47 -0.51 7.58
C ILE A 50 -6.66 0.64 6.99
N VAL A 51 -5.81 1.26 7.81
CA VAL A 51 -5.04 2.45 7.46
C VAL A 51 -3.64 2.37 8.07
N ILE A 52 -2.74 3.28 7.69
CA ILE A 52 -1.42 3.37 8.34
C ILE A 52 -1.57 3.75 9.82
N SER A 53 -0.64 3.30 10.67
CA SER A 53 -0.70 3.44 12.13
C SER A 53 -0.93 4.87 12.60
N ASP A 54 -0.23 5.87 12.03
CA ASP A 54 -0.40 7.28 12.41
C ASP A 54 -1.83 7.79 12.13
N ALA A 55 -2.45 7.33 11.05
CA ALA A 55 -3.85 7.64 10.76
C ALA A 55 -4.80 6.90 11.70
N MET A 56 -4.46 5.65 12.08
CA MET A 56 -5.23 4.90 13.05
C MET A 56 -5.19 5.56 14.44
N ASP A 57 -4.03 6.08 14.86
CA ASP A 57 -3.90 6.84 16.10
C ASP A 57 -4.90 7.99 16.16
N LYS A 58 -5.04 8.72 15.03
CA LYS A 58 -6.00 9.80 14.93
C LYS A 58 -7.46 9.31 14.99
N LEU A 59 -7.79 8.23 14.27
CA LEU A 59 -9.14 7.67 14.31
C LEU A 59 -9.55 7.21 15.71
N VAL A 60 -8.61 6.63 16.47
CA VAL A 60 -8.82 6.23 17.88
C VAL A 60 -9.00 7.46 18.76
N ALA A 61 -8.12 8.47 18.64
CA ALA A 61 -8.19 9.69 19.44
C ALA A 61 -9.49 10.48 19.21
N ASP A 62 -9.99 10.49 17.98
CA ASP A 62 -11.24 11.15 17.60
C ASP A 62 -12.49 10.30 17.96
N GLY A 63 -12.33 9.08 18.53
CA GLY A 63 -13.43 8.18 18.88
C GLY A 63 -14.19 7.60 17.67
N ILE A 64 -13.61 7.64 16.48
CA ILE A 64 -14.22 7.16 15.23
C ILE A 64 -14.19 5.64 15.16
N VAL A 65 -13.15 5.03 15.72
CA VAL A 65 -13.00 3.56 15.82
C VAL A 65 -12.85 3.13 17.27
N LEU A 66 -13.21 1.89 17.57
CA LEU A 66 -13.05 1.27 18.88
C LEU A 66 -11.56 0.98 19.12
N GLY A 67 -10.91 1.73 20.00
CA GLY A 67 -9.48 1.60 20.29
C GLY A 67 -9.10 0.19 20.79
N GLU A 68 -9.97 -0.46 21.54
CA GLU A 68 -9.80 -1.84 22.01
C GLU A 68 -9.85 -2.89 20.89
N SER A 69 -10.39 -2.54 19.72
CA SER A 69 -10.42 -3.42 18.54
C SER A 69 -9.20 -3.26 17.66
N ARG A 70 -8.32 -2.29 17.95
CA ARG A 70 -7.15 -2.04 17.13
C ARG A 70 -6.21 -3.23 17.11
N ALA A 71 -5.81 -3.64 15.91
CA ALA A 71 -4.83 -4.68 15.68
C ALA A 71 -3.79 -4.23 14.64
N VAL A 72 -2.52 -4.43 14.94
CA VAL A 72 -1.43 -4.26 13.97
C VAL A 72 -1.44 -5.48 13.04
N LEU A 73 -1.42 -5.25 11.73
CA LEU A 73 -1.53 -6.33 10.74
C LEU A 73 -0.19 -6.65 10.08
N ALA A 74 0.36 -5.66 9.38
CA ALA A 74 1.54 -5.87 8.55
C ALA A 74 2.28 -4.57 8.25
N ASP A 75 3.56 -4.71 7.90
CA ASP A 75 4.38 -3.63 7.37
C ASP A 75 4.51 -3.76 5.86
N SER A 76 4.48 -2.64 5.15
CA SER A 76 4.79 -2.52 3.74
C SER A 76 6.00 -1.62 3.53
N VAL A 77 6.84 -1.94 2.53
CA VAL A 77 8.04 -1.21 2.17
C VAL A 77 7.94 -0.69 0.74
N LEU A 78 8.71 0.35 0.40
CA LEU A 78 8.77 0.87 -0.96
C LEU A 78 9.66 0.01 -1.84
N GLY A 79 9.28 -0.07 -3.10
CA GLY A 79 10.01 -0.81 -4.12
C GLY A 79 9.97 -0.15 -5.49
N VAL A 80 10.69 -0.77 -6.40
CA VAL A 80 10.77 -0.40 -7.80
C VAL A 80 10.17 -1.50 -8.66
N GLY A 81 9.13 -1.17 -9.41
CA GLY A 81 8.49 -2.07 -10.36
C GLY A 81 9.05 -1.88 -11.77
N VAL A 82 9.12 -3.00 -12.51
CA VAL A 82 9.48 -3.07 -13.93
C VAL A 82 8.47 -3.93 -14.68
N ARG A 83 8.44 -3.87 -16.01
CA ARG A 83 7.66 -4.81 -16.81
C ARG A 83 8.16 -6.23 -16.57
N GLN A 84 7.24 -7.18 -16.48
CA GLN A 84 7.58 -8.59 -16.32
C GLN A 84 8.53 -9.06 -17.42
N GLY A 85 9.63 -9.70 -17.04
CA GLY A 85 10.67 -10.18 -17.94
C GLY A 85 11.63 -9.10 -18.46
N ALA A 86 11.44 -7.83 -18.14
CA ALA A 86 12.41 -6.78 -18.46
C ALA A 86 13.67 -6.87 -17.57
N PRO A 87 14.80 -6.34 -18.03
CA PRO A 87 15.99 -6.23 -17.18
C PRO A 87 15.67 -5.47 -15.87
N ARG A 88 16.07 -6.04 -14.75
CA ARG A 88 15.89 -5.43 -13.44
C ARG A 88 17.08 -4.54 -13.12
N PRO A 89 16.90 -3.22 -12.92
CA PRO A 89 17.99 -2.37 -12.49
C PRO A 89 18.43 -2.77 -11.08
N ASP A 90 19.72 -2.61 -10.81
CA ASP A 90 20.22 -2.74 -9.44
C ASP A 90 19.72 -1.53 -8.61
N VAL A 91 19.08 -1.82 -7.49
CA VAL A 91 18.57 -0.85 -6.53
C VAL A 91 19.01 -1.20 -5.11
N SER A 92 20.04 -2.03 -4.95
CA SER A 92 20.48 -2.56 -3.66
C SER A 92 21.24 -1.55 -2.80
N THR A 93 21.81 -0.51 -3.40
CA THR A 93 22.50 0.57 -2.70
C THR A 93 21.92 1.93 -3.11
N VAL A 94 22.18 2.96 -2.32
CA VAL A 94 21.72 4.32 -2.63
C VAL A 94 22.27 4.80 -3.98
N ASP A 95 23.53 4.52 -4.28
CA ASP A 95 24.14 4.92 -5.55
C ASP A 95 23.58 4.14 -6.73
N ALA A 96 23.38 2.82 -6.60
CA ALA A 96 22.75 2.01 -7.62
C ALA A 96 21.29 2.47 -7.87
N PHE A 97 20.54 2.76 -6.80
CA PHE A 97 19.19 3.32 -6.90
C PHE A 97 19.18 4.67 -7.67
N LYS A 98 20.12 5.57 -7.35
CA LYS A 98 20.26 6.85 -8.09
C LYS A 98 20.53 6.60 -9.57
N GLN A 99 21.45 5.69 -9.89
CA GLN A 99 21.75 5.35 -11.29
C GLN A 99 20.54 4.75 -12.01
N ALA A 100 19.78 3.88 -11.35
CA ALA A 100 18.55 3.33 -11.90
C ALA A 100 17.52 4.44 -12.23
N MET A 101 17.31 5.38 -11.29
CA MET A 101 16.41 6.52 -11.50
C MET A 101 16.88 7.43 -12.64
N LEU A 102 18.18 7.71 -12.72
CA LEU A 102 18.77 8.57 -13.75
C LEU A 102 18.78 7.88 -15.12
N GLY A 103 19.02 6.57 -15.18
CA GLY A 103 19.11 5.79 -16.42
C GLY A 103 17.76 5.42 -17.04
N ALA A 104 16.67 5.41 -16.28
CA ALA A 104 15.35 5.12 -16.80
C ALA A 104 14.89 6.15 -17.85
N ARG A 105 14.13 5.74 -18.85
CA ARG A 105 13.48 6.64 -19.80
C ARG A 105 12.38 7.48 -19.12
N ALA A 106 11.58 6.84 -18.25
CA ALA A 106 10.55 7.50 -17.48
C ALA A 106 10.29 6.76 -16.16
N VAL A 107 9.97 7.51 -15.11
CA VAL A 107 9.69 6.99 -13.75
C VAL A 107 8.28 7.40 -13.35
N ALA A 108 7.42 6.42 -13.06
CA ALA A 108 6.06 6.67 -12.60
C ALA A 108 6.00 6.71 -11.07
N TYR A 109 5.34 7.71 -10.51
CA TYR A 109 5.01 7.78 -9.08
C TYR A 109 3.70 8.56 -8.85
N SER A 110 3.08 8.43 -7.67
CA SER A 110 1.82 9.10 -7.36
C SER A 110 2.02 10.43 -6.65
N LYS A 111 1.10 11.39 -6.87
CA LYS A 111 1.15 12.70 -6.22
C LYS A 111 0.59 12.67 -4.79
N ALA A 112 -0.48 11.91 -4.56
CA ALA A 112 -1.23 11.92 -3.31
C ALA A 112 -0.99 10.69 -2.41
N GLY A 113 -0.36 9.64 -2.92
CA GLY A 113 -0.01 8.46 -2.14
C GLY A 113 1.21 8.71 -1.25
N ALA A 114 1.26 8.07 -0.07
CA ALA A 114 2.36 8.22 0.86
C ALA A 114 3.72 7.88 0.23
N SER A 115 3.78 6.83 -0.60
CA SER A 115 4.97 6.43 -1.34
C SER A 115 5.48 7.51 -2.30
N GLY A 116 4.57 8.15 -3.03
CA GLY A 116 4.92 9.19 -3.98
C GLY A 116 5.35 10.49 -3.32
N ILE A 117 4.70 10.88 -2.23
CA ILE A 117 5.11 12.03 -1.40
C ILE A 117 6.51 11.79 -0.85
N TYR A 118 6.77 10.61 -0.29
CA TYR A 118 8.09 10.26 0.20
C TYR A 118 9.14 10.28 -0.92
N PHE A 119 8.84 9.64 -2.07
CA PHE A 119 9.76 9.58 -3.21
C PHE A 119 10.10 10.97 -3.75
N SER A 120 9.12 11.86 -3.88
CA SER A 120 9.34 13.25 -4.31
C SER A 120 10.31 13.98 -3.39
N ASN A 121 10.19 13.81 -2.07
CA ASN A 121 11.13 14.38 -1.10
C ASN A 121 12.49 13.67 -1.13
N LEU A 122 12.51 12.36 -1.37
CA LEU A 122 13.74 11.58 -1.44
C LEU A 122 14.64 12.03 -2.59
N ILE A 123 14.09 12.18 -3.81
CA ILE A 123 14.88 12.61 -4.98
C ILE A 123 15.47 14.02 -4.81
N GLN A 124 14.81 14.91 -4.04
CA GLN A 124 15.37 16.19 -3.64
C GLN A 124 16.61 16.00 -2.74
N ARG A 125 16.47 15.18 -1.68
CA ARG A 125 17.59 14.88 -0.75
C ARG A 125 18.76 14.21 -1.45
N LEU A 126 18.49 13.40 -2.48
CA LEU A 126 19.51 12.70 -3.28
C LEU A 126 20.14 13.57 -4.37
N GLY A 127 19.63 14.79 -4.59
CA GLY A 127 20.13 15.72 -5.59
C GLY A 127 19.85 15.29 -7.04
N ILE A 128 18.82 14.49 -7.28
CA ILE A 128 18.45 13.98 -8.61
C ILE A 128 17.05 14.45 -9.07
N ALA A 129 16.43 15.35 -8.33
CA ALA A 129 15.04 15.74 -8.56
C ALA A 129 14.80 16.33 -9.95
N ASP A 130 15.65 17.23 -10.43
CA ASP A 130 15.47 17.89 -11.74
C ASP A 130 15.51 16.86 -12.87
N ALA A 131 16.50 15.95 -12.84
CA ALA A 131 16.66 14.93 -13.86
C ALA A 131 15.51 13.89 -13.84
N VAL A 132 15.03 13.51 -12.66
CA VAL A 132 13.91 12.55 -12.53
C VAL A 132 12.59 13.23 -12.91
N ASN A 133 12.33 14.44 -12.44
CA ASN A 133 11.08 15.15 -12.71
C ASN A 133 10.92 15.53 -14.18
N ALA A 134 12.02 15.78 -14.91
CA ALA A 134 11.98 16.06 -16.35
C ALA A 134 11.38 14.91 -17.18
N LYS A 135 11.35 13.69 -16.63
CA LYS A 135 10.85 12.48 -17.29
C LYS A 135 9.86 11.69 -16.42
N ALA A 136 9.30 12.32 -15.40
CA ALA A 136 8.36 11.69 -14.50
C ALA A 136 6.98 11.56 -15.12
N VAL A 137 6.35 10.41 -14.89
CA VAL A 137 4.93 10.18 -15.14
C VAL A 137 4.21 10.22 -13.79
N VAL A 138 3.69 11.39 -13.44
CA VAL A 138 3.05 11.59 -12.14
C VAL A 138 1.55 11.36 -12.26
N ILE A 139 1.02 10.37 -11.52
CA ILE A 139 -0.40 10.10 -11.46
C ILE A 139 -1.03 10.74 -10.21
N PRO A 140 -2.29 11.16 -10.23
CA PRO A 140 -2.93 11.73 -9.05
C PRO A 140 -3.07 10.71 -7.92
N MET A 141 -3.52 9.48 -8.22
CA MET A 141 -3.68 8.34 -7.31
C MET A 141 -3.79 7.03 -8.11
N GLY A 142 -3.80 5.90 -7.43
CA GLY A 142 -3.93 4.57 -8.04
C GLY A 142 -2.59 3.86 -8.18
N PHE A 143 -2.51 2.90 -9.10
CA PHE A 143 -1.34 2.05 -9.25
C PHE A 143 -0.38 2.61 -10.30
N THR A 144 0.80 3.02 -9.86
CA THR A 144 1.84 3.58 -10.72
C THR A 144 2.34 2.59 -11.77
N ALA A 145 2.30 1.30 -11.44
CA ALA A 145 2.71 0.21 -12.31
C ALA A 145 1.85 0.08 -13.59
N GLU A 146 0.62 0.60 -13.61
CA GLU A 146 -0.21 0.69 -14.83
C GLU A 146 0.48 1.51 -15.93
N LYS A 147 1.34 2.48 -15.54
CA LYS A 147 2.11 3.28 -16.48
C LYS A 147 3.25 2.52 -17.16
N ILE A 148 3.69 1.42 -16.56
CA ILE A 148 4.59 0.46 -17.19
C ILE A 148 3.81 -0.37 -18.23
N ILE A 149 2.62 -0.83 -17.89
CA ILE A 149 1.78 -1.64 -18.78
C ILE A 149 1.37 -0.83 -20.01
N SER A 150 1.00 0.43 -19.85
CA SER A 150 0.68 1.35 -20.95
C SER A 150 1.89 1.79 -21.78
N GLY A 151 3.12 1.50 -21.31
CA GLY A 151 4.36 1.89 -21.99
C GLY A 151 4.79 3.34 -21.76
N GLU A 152 4.10 4.06 -20.87
CA GLU A 152 4.44 5.46 -20.53
C GLU A 152 5.69 5.55 -19.63
N ALA A 153 5.96 4.54 -18.80
CA ALA A 153 7.12 4.48 -17.92
C ALA A 153 7.87 3.15 -18.01
N ASP A 154 9.15 3.17 -17.62
CA ASP A 154 9.97 1.96 -17.50
C ASP A 154 10.03 1.48 -16.05
N LEU A 155 10.02 2.43 -15.11
CA LEU A 155 10.04 2.17 -13.68
C LEU A 155 8.78 2.74 -13.01
N ALA A 156 8.28 2.02 -12.02
CA ALA A 156 7.21 2.50 -11.14
C ALA A 156 7.66 2.46 -9.68
N ILE A 157 7.39 3.52 -8.96
CA ILE A 157 7.69 3.66 -7.54
C ILE A 157 6.40 3.59 -6.76
N GLN A 158 6.28 2.57 -5.91
CA GLN A 158 5.14 2.38 -5.02
C GLN A 158 5.52 1.40 -3.89
N GLN A 159 4.60 1.11 -2.99
CA GLN A 159 4.79 0.01 -2.05
C GLN A 159 4.87 -1.32 -2.82
N VAL A 160 5.71 -2.25 -2.37
CA VAL A 160 5.92 -3.54 -3.04
C VAL A 160 4.58 -4.27 -3.25
N SER A 161 3.72 -4.30 -2.24
CA SER A 161 2.41 -4.92 -2.32
C SER A 161 1.49 -4.27 -3.37
N GLU A 162 1.59 -2.95 -3.55
CA GLU A 162 0.81 -2.21 -4.55
C GLU A 162 1.33 -2.47 -5.97
N LEU A 163 2.66 -2.59 -6.15
CA LEU A 163 3.24 -3.00 -7.44
C LEU A 163 2.76 -4.39 -7.86
N MET A 164 2.63 -5.32 -6.90
CA MET A 164 2.16 -6.68 -7.15
C MET A 164 0.67 -6.79 -7.51
N THR A 165 -0.11 -5.72 -7.33
CA THR A 165 -1.52 -5.67 -7.71
C THR A 165 -1.70 -5.66 -9.23
N VAL A 166 -0.73 -5.12 -9.97
CA VAL A 166 -0.83 -4.95 -11.43
C VAL A 166 -0.22 -6.16 -12.14
N PRO A 167 -1.03 -6.95 -12.90
CA PRO A 167 -0.51 -8.07 -13.67
C PRO A 167 0.54 -7.63 -14.70
N GLY A 168 1.57 -8.45 -14.90
CA GLY A 168 2.64 -8.16 -15.87
C GLY A 168 3.74 -7.25 -15.30
N ILE A 169 3.81 -7.12 -13.98
CA ILE A 169 4.86 -6.37 -13.27
C ILE A 169 5.72 -7.33 -12.46
N ASP A 170 7.02 -7.12 -12.53
CA ASP A 170 8.02 -7.68 -11.63
C ASP A 170 8.51 -6.59 -10.68
N VAL A 171 8.78 -6.96 -9.42
CA VAL A 171 9.49 -6.10 -8.47
C VAL A 171 10.99 -6.26 -8.69
N ALA A 172 11.66 -5.18 -9.11
CA ALA A 172 13.12 -5.17 -9.30
C ALA A 172 13.86 -5.27 -7.96
N GLY A 173 13.32 -4.64 -6.92
CA GLY A 173 13.82 -4.67 -5.56
C GLY A 173 13.12 -3.66 -4.67
N SER A 174 13.32 -3.81 -3.37
CA SER A 174 12.95 -2.78 -2.37
C SER A 174 13.98 -1.66 -2.37
N PHE A 175 13.60 -0.51 -1.85
CA PHE A 175 14.58 0.58 -1.63
C PHE A 175 15.70 0.12 -0.70
N PRO A 176 16.93 0.65 -0.87
CA PRO A 176 18.02 0.44 0.09
C PRO A 176 17.62 0.83 1.50
N THR A 177 18.13 0.13 2.50
CA THR A 177 17.76 0.32 3.92
C THR A 177 17.90 1.78 4.38
N GLU A 178 18.94 2.47 3.91
CA GLU A 178 19.26 3.86 4.29
C GLU A 178 18.23 4.88 3.81
N ILE A 179 17.48 4.53 2.78
CA ILE A 179 16.44 5.37 2.18
C ILE A 179 15.07 4.68 2.14
N GLN A 180 14.93 3.58 2.89
CA GLN A 180 13.65 2.90 3.01
C GLN A 180 12.74 3.60 4.02
N VAL A 181 11.46 3.52 3.78
CA VAL A 181 10.42 3.85 4.76
C VAL A 181 9.43 2.69 4.84
N THR A 182 9.08 2.33 6.06
CA THR A 182 8.11 1.27 6.33
C THR A 182 6.78 1.91 6.70
N SER A 183 5.71 1.50 6.01
CA SER A 183 4.34 1.85 6.38
C SER A 183 3.73 0.68 7.14
N ARG A 184 3.36 0.89 8.39
CA ARG A 184 2.64 -0.08 9.20
C ARG A 184 1.15 0.11 9.02
N PHE A 185 0.42 -0.98 8.82
CA PHE A 185 -1.03 -0.98 8.66
C PHE A 185 -1.70 -1.63 9.85
N ASP A 186 -2.68 -0.92 10.38
CA ASP A 186 -3.53 -1.35 11.49
C ASP A 186 -4.98 -1.46 11.01
N ALA A 187 -5.73 -2.38 11.62
CA ALA A 187 -7.17 -2.48 11.47
C ALA A 187 -7.87 -2.09 12.78
N ALA A 188 -9.06 -1.50 12.67
CA ALA A 188 -9.97 -1.31 13.79
C ALA A 188 -11.43 -1.26 13.33
N ILE A 189 -12.35 -1.55 14.24
CA ILE A 189 -13.80 -1.54 14.00
C ILE A 189 -14.31 -0.10 14.21
N PHE A 190 -15.15 0.40 13.29
CA PHE A 190 -15.82 1.69 13.49
C PHE A 190 -16.76 1.64 14.71
N THR A 191 -16.80 2.71 15.47
CA THR A 191 -17.66 2.82 16.67
C THR A 191 -19.14 2.64 16.32
N ASP A 192 -19.54 3.13 15.15
CA ASP A 192 -20.89 3.06 14.58
C ASP A 192 -21.03 1.99 13.47
N ALA A 193 -20.18 0.95 13.50
CA ALA A 193 -20.26 -0.16 12.55
C ALA A 193 -21.67 -0.73 12.45
N ALA A 194 -22.19 -0.84 11.24
CA ALA A 194 -23.53 -1.36 10.98
C ALA A 194 -23.61 -2.89 11.23
N ASN A 195 -22.51 -3.61 10.96
CA ASN A 195 -22.40 -5.06 11.16
C ASN A 195 -21.25 -5.39 12.11
N LYS A 196 -21.46 -5.21 13.41
CA LYS A 196 -20.44 -5.43 14.44
C LYS A 196 -19.95 -6.88 14.51
N ASP A 197 -20.83 -7.86 14.32
CA ASP A 197 -20.46 -9.28 14.34
C ASP A 197 -19.60 -9.64 13.13
N GLY A 198 -19.95 -9.15 11.95
CA GLY A 198 -19.15 -9.29 10.74
C GLY A 198 -17.80 -8.57 10.84
N ALA A 199 -17.76 -7.38 11.41
CA ALA A 199 -16.53 -6.64 11.68
C ALA A 199 -15.59 -7.41 12.62
N ALA A 200 -16.14 -7.97 13.72
CA ALA A 200 -15.38 -8.78 14.65
C ALA A 200 -14.86 -10.08 14.00
N ALA A 201 -15.69 -10.73 13.16
CA ALA A 201 -15.27 -11.92 12.41
C ALA A 201 -14.14 -11.60 11.42
N LEU A 202 -14.26 -10.47 10.68
CA LEU A 202 -13.22 -10.01 9.78
C LEU A 202 -11.91 -9.71 10.52
N LEU A 203 -11.98 -9.01 11.66
CA LEU A 203 -10.79 -8.68 12.45
C LEU A 203 -10.07 -9.94 12.95
N ARG A 204 -10.82 -10.96 13.41
CA ARG A 204 -10.25 -12.27 13.80
C ARG A 204 -9.52 -12.93 12.62
N LEU A 205 -10.09 -12.88 11.42
CA LEU A 205 -9.41 -13.43 10.23
C LEU A 205 -8.15 -12.63 9.90
N LEU A 206 -8.23 -11.28 9.89
CA LEU A 206 -7.09 -10.40 9.61
C LEU A 206 -5.93 -10.57 10.59
N THR A 207 -6.18 -11.13 11.78
CA THR A 207 -5.16 -11.40 12.81
C THR A 207 -4.85 -12.91 12.99
N SER A 208 -5.24 -13.73 12.02
CA SER A 208 -5.06 -15.18 12.07
C SER A 208 -3.75 -15.66 11.42
N PRO A 209 -3.31 -16.90 11.68
CA PRO A 209 -2.17 -17.49 10.95
C PRO A 209 -2.38 -17.59 9.43
N ALA A 210 -3.63 -17.63 8.96
CA ALA A 210 -3.94 -17.58 7.53
C ALA A 210 -3.62 -16.20 6.95
N ALA A 211 -3.90 -15.12 7.69
CA ALA A 211 -3.56 -13.77 7.30
C ALA A 211 -2.06 -13.53 7.21
N GLU A 212 -1.27 -14.10 8.12
CA GLU A 212 0.20 -14.03 8.06
C GLU A 212 0.72 -14.52 6.70
N LYS A 213 0.25 -15.68 6.23
CA LYS A 213 0.61 -16.24 4.92
C LYS A 213 0.12 -15.37 3.77
N ALA A 214 -1.09 -14.83 3.89
CA ALA A 214 -1.68 -13.94 2.88
C ALA A 214 -0.87 -12.63 2.76
N TYR A 215 -0.46 -12.03 3.89
CA TYR A 215 0.38 -10.84 3.90
C TYR A 215 1.72 -11.09 3.22
N ALA A 216 2.42 -12.17 3.59
CA ALA A 216 3.68 -12.54 2.94
C ALA A 216 3.51 -12.78 1.43
N GLY A 217 2.44 -13.49 1.02
CA GLY A 217 2.11 -13.70 -0.39
C GLY A 217 1.74 -12.42 -1.13
N GLY A 218 1.24 -11.41 -0.44
CA GLY A 218 0.91 -10.08 -0.97
C GLY A 218 2.03 -9.04 -0.89
N GLY A 219 3.27 -9.46 -0.58
CA GLY A 219 4.44 -8.55 -0.52
C GLY A 219 4.50 -7.67 0.74
N LEU A 220 3.87 -8.12 1.82
CA LEU A 220 3.87 -7.48 3.13
C LEU A 220 4.67 -8.31 4.13
N THR A 221 5.18 -7.68 5.18
CA THR A 221 5.75 -8.36 6.34
C THR A 221 4.72 -8.39 7.45
N SER A 222 4.25 -9.59 7.83
CA SER A 222 3.30 -9.78 8.93
C SER A 222 3.85 -9.25 10.26
N ARG A 223 2.95 -8.76 11.11
CA ARG A 223 3.22 -8.32 12.48
C ARG A 223 2.39 -9.09 13.51
N LEU A 224 1.81 -10.22 13.08
CA LEU A 224 1.03 -11.12 13.91
C LEU A 224 1.91 -12.07 14.72
#